data_2361c3474ecf542ed2b69e21cf55914a
#
_entry.id   2361c3474ecf542ed2b69e21cf55914a
#
_cell.length_a   1.000
_cell.length_b   1.000
_cell.length_c   1.000
_cell.angle_alpha   90.00
_cell.angle_beta   90.00
_cell.angle_gamma   90.00
#
_symmetry.space_group_name_H-M   'P 1'
#
loop_
_entity.id
_entity.type
_entity.pdbx_description
1 polymer ?
#
loop_
_entity_poly.entity_id
_entity_poly.type
_entity_poly.pdbx_seq_one_letter_code
_entity_poly.pdbx_strand_id
1 'polypeptide(L)'
;TLSVLLLGSVAYAITQKIQNSETSMPNYYANKITSPVIPSKMNFAGEDVPLDVYWVREALDRELVINCYQHSKTLRIFKLSARVFPTIERILKEEGVPEDFKYLAVAESGLENVTSPAAAGGYWQFIPATAKAYAAAAMSGPAIDGSNNAEGTLMRH
;
A
#
# COMPACT_ATOMS: atom_id res chain seq x y z
N THR A 1 24.26 55.32 -25.27
CA THR A 1 24.02 55.42 -23.81
C THR A 1 22.61 54.96 -23.41
N LEU A 2 21.61 55.14 -24.25
CA LEU A 2 20.22 54.69 -23.95
C LEU A 2 20.05 53.15 -23.96
N SER A 3 20.75 52.42 -24.83
CA SER A 3 20.71 50.97 -24.95
C SER A 3 21.29 50.22 -23.72
N VAL A 4 22.31 50.80 -23.07
CA VAL A 4 22.91 50.20 -21.87
C VAL A 4 21.97 50.30 -20.65
N LEU A 5 21.23 51.43 -20.55
CA LEU A 5 20.23 51.60 -19.48
C LEU A 5 19.02 50.65 -19.66
N LEU A 6 18.61 50.39 -20.91
CA LEU A 6 17.52 49.43 -21.19
C LEU A 6 17.92 48.00 -20.88
N LEU A 7 19.13 47.58 -21.22
CA LEU A 7 19.65 46.24 -20.89
C LEU A 7 19.81 46.07 -19.38
N GLY A 8 20.25 47.09 -18.66
CA GLY A 8 20.35 47.07 -17.20
C GLY A 8 19.00 46.93 -16.49
N SER A 9 17.96 47.60 -16.98
CA SER A 9 16.62 47.51 -16.40
C SER A 9 15.96 46.15 -16.65
N VAL A 10 16.17 45.57 -17.84
CA VAL A 10 15.68 44.22 -18.15
C VAL A 10 16.38 43.15 -17.29
N ALA A 11 17.71 43.25 -17.16
CA ALA A 11 18.49 42.34 -16.31
C ALA A 11 18.03 42.44 -14.83
N TYR A 12 17.82 43.65 -14.33
CA TYR A 12 17.32 43.89 -12.96
C TYR A 12 15.91 43.31 -12.75
N ALA A 13 14.99 43.48 -13.72
CA ALA A 13 13.64 42.93 -13.64
C ALA A 13 13.63 41.39 -13.67
N ILE A 14 14.51 40.77 -14.45
CA ILE A 14 14.67 39.33 -14.49
C ILE A 14 15.22 38.80 -13.16
N THR A 15 16.23 39.48 -12.59
CA THR A 15 16.82 39.11 -11.30
C THR A 15 15.79 39.19 -10.16
N GLN A 16 14.98 40.27 -10.14
CA GLN A 16 13.89 40.40 -9.17
C GLN A 16 12.81 39.33 -9.31
N LYS A 17 12.49 38.95 -10.55
CA LYS A 17 11.50 37.87 -10.80
C LYS A 17 12.00 36.51 -10.38
N ILE A 18 13.28 36.24 -10.54
CA ILE A 18 13.93 34.98 -10.06
C ILE A 18 13.95 34.97 -8.53
N GLN A 19 14.36 36.04 -7.89
CA GLN A 19 14.40 36.15 -6.42
C GLN A 19 13.02 36.03 -5.79
N ASN A 20 11.98 36.60 -6.40
CA ASN A 20 10.59 36.46 -5.91
C ASN A 20 9.97 35.07 -6.18
N SER A 21 10.48 34.30 -7.14
CA SER A 21 10.04 32.92 -7.39
C SER A 21 10.67 31.93 -6.43
N GLU A 22 11.85 32.22 -5.89
CA GLU A 22 12.49 31.36 -4.87
C GLU A 22 11.82 31.47 -3.49
N THR A 23 11.06 32.54 -3.24
CA THR A 23 10.44 32.82 -1.93
C THR A 23 9.09 32.08 -1.75
N SER A 24 8.59 31.36 -2.75
CA SER A 24 7.33 30.60 -2.67
C SER A 24 7.51 29.10 -2.82
N MET A 25 8.63 28.53 -2.39
CA MET A 25 8.62 27.11 -2.07
C MET A 25 7.57 26.92 -0.98
N PRO A 26 6.48 26.16 -1.24
CA PRO A 26 5.56 25.82 -0.17
C PRO A 26 6.43 25.24 0.92
N ASN A 27 6.24 25.69 2.15
CA ASN A 27 6.97 25.19 3.31
C ASN A 27 6.59 23.73 3.54
N TYR A 28 7.11 22.86 2.68
CA TYR A 28 6.85 21.42 2.65
C TYR A 28 7.31 20.74 3.94
N TYR A 29 8.12 21.44 4.73
CA TYR A 29 8.67 20.96 6.00
C TYR A 29 7.93 21.51 7.23
N ALA A 30 6.93 22.35 7.05
CA ALA A 30 6.02 22.72 8.15
C ALA A 30 4.95 21.61 8.35
N ASN A 31 5.33 20.35 8.23
CA ASN A 31 4.44 19.24 8.55
C ASN A 31 4.19 19.25 10.05
N LYS A 32 3.10 19.89 10.44
CA LYS A 32 2.55 19.76 11.77
C LYS A 32 2.26 18.27 12.00
N ILE A 33 3.02 17.65 12.90
CA ILE A 33 2.76 16.27 13.31
C ILE A 33 1.38 16.27 13.99
N THR A 34 0.44 15.57 13.40
CA THR A 34 -0.93 15.44 13.89
C THR A 34 -1.32 13.98 13.95
N SER A 35 -2.15 13.60 14.91
CA SER A 35 -2.73 12.26 14.93
C SER A 35 -3.67 12.10 13.74
N PRO A 36 -3.57 11.00 12.96
CA PRO A 36 -4.53 10.70 11.92
C PRO A 36 -5.95 10.59 12.48
N VAL A 37 -6.94 10.94 11.68
CA VAL A 37 -8.34 10.80 12.09
C VAL A 37 -8.76 9.34 11.92
N ILE A 38 -9.22 8.73 13.02
CA ILE A 38 -9.77 7.38 12.97
C ILE A 38 -11.17 7.46 12.30
N PRO A 39 -11.46 6.64 11.27
CA PRO A 39 -12.76 6.63 10.64
C PRO A 39 -13.87 6.23 11.63
N SER A 40 -15.07 6.74 11.42
CA SER A 40 -16.24 6.36 12.24
C SER A 40 -16.79 4.98 11.89
N LYS A 41 -16.56 4.52 10.66
CA LYS A 41 -16.93 3.21 10.13
C LYS A 41 -15.83 2.66 9.23
N MET A 42 -15.66 1.36 9.27
CA MET A 42 -14.74 0.63 8.41
C MET A 42 -15.33 -0.75 8.10
N ASN A 43 -15.13 -1.23 6.88
CA ASN A 43 -15.53 -2.55 6.45
C ASN A 43 -14.30 -3.28 5.90
N PHE A 44 -14.24 -4.59 6.07
CA PHE A 44 -13.24 -5.46 5.47
C PHE A 44 -13.91 -6.74 4.99
N ALA A 45 -13.73 -7.07 3.74
CA ALA A 45 -14.28 -8.25 3.08
C ALA A 45 -15.83 -8.40 3.24
N GLY A 46 -16.55 -7.28 3.30
CA GLY A 46 -17.99 -7.23 3.47
C GLY A 46 -18.46 -7.23 4.93
N GLU A 47 -17.58 -7.33 5.90
CA GLU A 47 -17.90 -7.31 7.32
C GLU A 47 -17.52 -5.99 7.98
N ASP A 48 -18.38 -5.48 8.85
CA ASP A 48 -18.12 -4.25 9.60
C ASP A 48 -17.06 -4.48 10.68
N VAL A 49 -16.04 -3.62 10.70
CA VAL A 49 -15.03 -3.63 11.75
C VAL A 49 -15.60 -3.00 13.01
N PRO A 50 -15.59 -3.70 14.16
CA PRO A 50 -16.23 -3.23 15.40
C PRO A 50 -15.37 -2.13 16.08
N LEU A 51 -15.43 -0.91 15.54
CA LEU A 51 -14.66 0.24 16.03
C LEU A 51 -15.16 0.83 17.37
N ASP A 52 -16.29 0.36 17.88
CA ASP A 52 -16.81 0.59 19.23
C ASP A 52 -16.04 -0.20 20.30
N VAL A 53 -15.36 -1.30 19.88
CA VAL A 53 -14.52 -2.12 20.75
C VAL A 53 -13.17 -1.43 20.94
N TYR A 54 -12.85 -1.08 22.19
CA TYR A 54 -11.68 -0.26 22.54
C TYR A 54 -10.37 -0.75 21.95
N TRP A 55 -10.02 -2.04 22.11
CA TRP A 55 -8.74 -2.57 21.59
C TRP A 55 -8.66 -2.62 20.08
N VAL A 56 -9.79 -2.77 19.37
CA VAL A 56 -9.85 -2.71 17.90
C VAL A 56 -9.55 -1.30 17.44
N ARG A 57 -10.17 -0.32 18.07
CA ARG A 57 -9.96 1.10 17.79
C ARG A 57 -8.52 1.53 18.07
N GLU A 58 -7.93 1.09 19.18
CA GLU A 58 -6.52 1.37 19.51
C GLU A 58 -5.54 0.71 18.55
N ALA A 59 -5.82 -0.52 18.13
CA ALA A 59 -4.99 -1.19 17.14
C ALA A 59 -5.01 -0.44 15.80
N LEU A 60 -6.19 0.01 15.36
CA LEU A 60 -6.32 0.81 14.14
C LEU A 60 -5.59 2.16 14.25
N ASP A 61 -5.74 2.87 15.38
CA ASP A 61 -5.06 4.15 15.62
C ASP A 61 -3.54 3.99 15.51
N ARG A 62 -2.99 2.98 16.16
CA ARG A 62 -1.57 2.65 16.09
C ARG A 62 -1.10 2.41 14.64
N GLU A 63 -1.83 1.61 13.88
CA GLU A 63 -1.47 1.32 12.50
C GLU A 63 -1.59 2.56 11.60
N LEU A 64 -2.59 3.40 11.82
CA LEU A 64 -2.72 4.67 11.11
C LEU A 64 -1.53 5.59 11.38
N VAL A 65 -1.13 5.76 12.64
CA VAL A 65 0.03 6.56 13.02
C VAL A 65 1.31 6.02 12.36
N ILE A 66 1.56 4.71 12.48
CA ILE A 66 2.75 4.08 11.90
C ILE A 66 2.79 4.31 10.38
N ASN A 67 1.72 4.01 9.66
CA ASN A 67 1.71 4.09 8.21
C ASN A 67 1.71 5.53 7.68
N CYS A 68 1.11 6.49 8.40
CA CYS A 68 1.15 7.90 8.04
C CYS A 68 2.56 8.50 8.15
N TYR A 69 3.39 8.01 9.07
CA TYR A 69 4.71 8.59 9.31
C TYR A 69 5.88 7.73 8.78
N GLN A 70 5.64 6.52 8.32
CA GLN A 70 6.62 5.71 7.58
C GLN A 70 6.62 6.04 6.09
N HIS A 71 6.87 7.29 5.73
CA HIS A 71 6.72 7.80 4.35
C HIS A 71 7.43 6.95 3.29
N SER A 72 8.67 6.55 3.53
CA SER A 72 9.45 5.76 2.56
C SER A 72 8.84 4.38 2.31
N LYS A 73 8.40 3.69 3.36
CA LYS A 73 7.72 2.39 3.26
C LYS A 73 6.38 2.53 2.55
N THR A 74 5.58 3.50 2.95
CA THR A 74 4.25 3.76 2.36
C THR A 74 4.35 4.11 0.88
N LEU A 75 5.27 5.00 0.49
CA LEU A 75 5.52 5.34 -0.92
C LEU A 75 5.99 4.13 -1.73
N ARG A 76 6.81 3.26 -1.14
CA ARG A 76 7.24 2.02 -1.79
C ARG A 76 6.06 1.08 -2.02
N ILE A 77 5.20 0.89 -1.02
CA ILE A 77 3.99 0.07 -1.14
C ILE A 77 3.08 0.61 -2.24
N PHE A 78 2.84 1.92 -2.33
CA PHE A 78 2.05 2.51 -3.43
C PHE A 78 2.65 2.23 -4.81
N LYS A 79 3.97 2.31 -4.97
CA LYS A 79 4.63 1.97 -6.24
C LYS A 79 4.51 0.49 -6.59
N LEU A 80 4.61 -0.38 -5.59
CA LEU A 80 4.46 -1.83 -5.78
C LEU A 80 3.01 -2.21 -6.06
N SER A 81 2.05 -1.60 -5.37
CA SER A 81 0.62 -1.89 -5.56
C SER A 81 0.16 -1.60 -6.99
N ALA A 82 0.59 -0.49 -7.57
CA ALA A 82 0.26 -0.18 -8.97
C ALA A 82 0.69 -1.28 -9.97
N ARG A 83 1.75 -2.03 -9.65
CA ARG A 83 2.27 -3.11 -10.47
C ARG A 83 1.68 -4.48 -10.12
N VAL A 84 1.46 -4.74 -8.83
CA VAL A 84 1.14 -6.08 -8.32
C VAL A 84 -0.37 -6.29 -8.17
N PHE A 85 -1.12 -5.28 -7.73
CA PHE A 85 -2.55 -5.38 -7.49
C PHE A 85 -3.37 -5.84 -8.70
N PRO A 86 -3.13 -5.39 -9.94
CA PRO A 86 -3.92 -5.87 -11.07
C PRO A 86 -3.88 -7.40 -11.24
N THR A 87 -2.73 -8.02 -10.95
CA THR A 87 -2.61 -9.48 -11.00
C THR A 87 -3.31 -10.15 -9.82
N ILE A 88 -3.11 -9.62 -8.61
CA ILE A 88 -3.75 -10.13 -7.40
C ILE A 88 -5.26 -10.05 -7.50
N GLU A 89 -5.80 -8.89 -7.87
CA GLU A 89 -7.25 -8.64 -8.01
C GLU A 89 -7.90 -9.57 -9.01
N ARG A 90 -7.23 -9.81 -10.15
CA ARG A 90 -7.70 -10.78 -11.14
C ARG A 90 -7.81 -12.19 -10.54
N ILE A 91 -6.76 -12.65 -9.83
CA ILE A 91 -6.73 -13.99 -9.22
C ILE A 91 -7.81 -14.10 -8.13
N LEU A 92 -7.90 -13.12 -7.21
CA LEU A 92 -8.91 -13.13 -6.16
C LEU A 92 -10.32 -13.20 -6.74
N LYS A 93 -10.58 -12.45 -7.82
CA LYS A 93 -11.87 -12.45 -8.53
C LYS A 93 -12.16 -13.81 -9.18
N GLU A 94 -11.18 -14.42 -9.85
CA GLU A 94 -11.31 -15.74 -10.48
C GLU A 94 -11.62 -16.82 -9.45
N GLU A 95 -11.07 -16.71 -8.25
CA GLU A 95 -11.24 -17.67 -7.15
C GLU A 95 -12.42 -17.33 -6.22
N GLY A 96 -13.18 -16.27 -6.50
CA GLY A 96 -14.32 -15.85 -5.68
C GLY A 96 -13.95 -15.36 -4.29
N VAL A 97 -12.71 -14.92 -4.09
CA VAL A 97 -12.21 -14.37 -2.83
C VAL A 97 -12.44 -12.85 -2.80
N PRO A 98 -12.89 -12.28 -1.67
CA PRO A 98 -13.07 -10.83 -1.56
C PRO A 98 -11.79 -10.05 -1.91
N GLU A 99 -11.94 -8.99 -2.69
CA GLU A 99 -10.84 -8.19 -3.22
C GLU A 99 -9.95 -7.57 -2.11
N ASP A 100 -10.53 -7.28 -0.95
CA ASP A 100 -9.82 -6.71 0.20
C ASP A 100 -8.66 -7.57 0.69
N PHE A 101 -8.63 -8.88 0.38
CA PHE A 101 -7.53 -9.77 0.72
C PHE A 101 -6.20 -9.40 0.04
N LYS A 102 -6.21 -8.53 -0.97
CA LYS A 102 -4.99 -7.91 -1.50
C LYS A 102 -4.22 -7.11 -0.45
N TYR A 103 -4.92 -6.51 0.51
CA TYR A 103 -4.29 -5.76 1.61
C TYR A 103 -3.62 -6.66 2.64
N LEU A 104 -4.04 -7.94 2.75
CA LEU A 104 -3.31 -8.91 3.55
C LEU A 104 -1.91 -9.15 2.98
N ALA A 105 -1.75 -9.22 1.65
CA ALA A 105 -0.43 -9.31 1.01
C ALA A 105 0.45 -8.08 1.31
N VAL A 106 -0.14 -6.90 1.46
CA VAL A 106 0.58 -5.70 1.92
C VAL A 106 1.08 -5.89 3.35
N ALA A 107 0.24 -6.40 4.25
CA ALA A 107 0.59 -6.59 5.65
C ALA A 107 1.68 -7.65 5.84
N GLU A 108 1.60 -8.77 5.11
CA GLU A 108 2.50 -9.92 5.26
C GLU A 108 3.88 -9.71 4.63
N SER A 109 3.96 -9.13 3.44
CA SER A 109 5.21 -9.02 2.69
C SER A 109 5.57 -7.61 2.24
N GLY A 110 4.68 -6.62 2.42
CA GLY A 110 4.84 -5.31 1.80
C GLY A 110 4.80 -5.37 0.27
N LEU A 111 4.12 -6.37 -0.30
CA LEU A 111 4.07 -6.67 -1.75
C LEU A 111 5.44 -7.07 -2.33
N GLU A 112 6.30 -7.67 -1.53
CA GLU A 112 7.56 -8.25 -1.99
C GLU A 112 7.42 -9.77 -2.10
N ASN A 113 7.82 -10.31 -3.25
CA ASN A 113 7.85 -11.77 -3.44
C ASN A 113 9.18 -12.31 -2.87
N VAL A 114 9.21 -12.50 -1.56
CA VAL A 114 10.38 -12.94 -0.81
C VAL A 114 10.08 -14.21 -0.03
N THR A 115 11.14 -14.93 0.35
CA THR A 115 11.05 -16.06 1.26
C THR A 115 11.62 -15.66 2.61
N SER A 116 10.85 -15.86 3.68
CA SER A 116 11.28 -15.59 5.04
C SER A 116 12.28 -16.65 5.55
N PRO A 117 13.03 -16.38 6.63
CA PRO A 117 13.88 -17.36 7.27
C PRO A 117 13.14 -18.64 7.72
N ALA A 118 11.84 -18.57 7.97
CA ALA A 118 10.97 -19.70 8.30
C ALA A 118 10.41 -20.41 7.06
N ALA A 119 10.95 -20.13 5.87
CA ALA A 119 10.53 -20.67 4.58
C ALA A 119 9.08 -20.28 4.18
N ALA A 120 8.49 -19.27 4.80
CA ALA A 120 7.25 -18.68 4.30
C ALA A 120 7.53 -17.90 3.03
N GLY A 121 6.72 -18.07 1.98
CA GLY A 121 6.99 -17.55 0.66
C GLY A 121 5.84 -16.80 0.03
N GLY A 122 6.19 -16.00 -1.00
CA GLY A 122 5.23 -15.26 -1.81
C GLY A 122 4.64 -14.03 -1.12
N TYR A 123 3.64 -13.44 -1.76
CA TYR A 123 3.00 -12.21 -1.28
C TYR A 123 2.25 -12.39 0.06
N TRP A 124 1.68 -13.57 0.31
CA TRP A 124 0.93 -13.90 1.53
C TRP A 124 1.75 -14.68 2.56
N GLN A 125 3.03 -14.91 2.33
CA GLN A 125 3.95 -15.55 3.26
C GLN A 125 3.44 -16.91 3.82
N PHE A 126 2.88 -17.75 2.94
CA PHE A 126 2.46 -19.09 3.35
C PHE A 126 3.66 -19.99 3.64
N ILE A 127 3.58 -20.69 4.77
CA ILE A 127 4.53 -21.77 5.10
C ILE A 127 4.18 -23.00 4.25
N PRO A 128 5.14 -23.65 3.57
CA PRO A 128 4.86 -24.78 2.66
C PRO A 128 4.05 -25.93 3.29
N ALA A 129 4.28 -26.22 4.57
CA ALA A 129 3.52 -27.24 5.29
C ALA A 129 2.03 -26.86 5.43
N THR A 130 1.74 -25.61 5.77
CA THR A 130 0.38 -25.07 5.89
C THR A 130 -0.31 -25.08 4.53
N ALA A 131 0.37 -24.62 3.49
CA ALA A 131 -0.16 -24.63 2.14
C ALA A 131 -0.53 -26.03 1.66
N LYS A 132 0.33 -27.03 1.91
CA LYS A 132 0.04 -28.43 1.59
C LYS A 132 -1.15 -28.99 2.37
N ALA A 133 -1.28 -28.64 3.66
CA ALA A 133 -2.39 -29.09 4.49
C ALA A 133 -3.74 -28.54 3.97
N TYR A 134 -3.81 -27.27 3.61
CA TYR A 134 -5.01 -26.66 3.04
C TYR A 134 -5.33 -27.20 1.65
N ALA A 135 -4.33 -27.40 0.78
CA ALA A 135 -4.52 -28.04 -0.52
C ALA A 135 -5.07 -29.48 -0.37
N ALA A 136 -4.52 -30.27 0.56
CA ALA A 136 -5.01 -31.62 0.84
C ALA A 136 -6.45 -31.61 1.40
N ALA A 137 -6.80 -30.66 2.26
CA ALA A 137 -8.15 -30.51 2.79
C ALA A 137 -9.14 -30.10 1.69
N ALA A 138 -8.78 -29.20 0.79
CA ALA A 138 -9.58 -28.80 -0.35
C ALA A 138 -9.83 -29.96 -1.33
N MET A 139 -8.84 -30.82 -1.54
CA MET A 139 -8.96 -32.02 -2.39
C MET A 139 -9.78 -33.15 -1.77
N SER A 140 -9.93 -33.20 -0.45
CA SER A 140 -10.71 -34.21 0.29
C SER A 140 -12.15 -33.78 0.59
N GLY A 141 -12.53 -32.51 0.34
CA GLY A 141 -13.88 -32.00 0.44
C GLY A 141 -14.80 -32.57 -0.67
N PRO A 142 -16.15 -32.39 -0.57
CA PRO A 142 -17.05 -32.79 -1.65
C PRO A 142 -16.58 -32.08 -2.93
N ALA A 143 -16.33 -32.88 -3.97
CA ALA A 143 -15.64 -32.54 -5.19
C ALA A 143 -15.95 -31.10 -5.67
N ILE A 144 -15.09 -30.17 -5.35
CA ILE A 144 -14.95 -28.94 -6.09
C ILE A 144 -14.24 -29.35 -7.37
N ASP A 145 -14.91 -29.16 -8.49
CA ASP A 145 -14.38 -29.48 -9.81
C ASP A 145 -12.94 -28.96 -9.92
N GLY A 146 -12.00 -29.93 -10.03
CA GLY A 146 -10.57 -29.75 -9.75
C GLY A 146 -9.78 -29.01 -10.84
N SER A 147 -10.38 -28.06 -11.56
CA SER A 147 -9.70 -27.32 -12.63
C SER A 147 -9.01 -26.02 -12.18
N ASN A 148 -9.29 -25.50 -10.97
CA ASN A 148 -8.76 -24.20 -10.50
C ASN A 148 -8.31 -24.29 -9.04
N ASN A 149 -7.09 -24.78 -8.80
CA ASN A 149 -6.46 -24.71 -7.48
C ASN A 149 -5.89 -23.29 -7.27
N ALA A 150 -6.66 -22.43 -6.60
CA ALA A 150 -6.26 -21.07 -6.18
C ALA A 150 -4.87 -21.05 -5.53
N GLU A 151 -4.58 -22.06 -4.71
CA GLU A 151 -3.31 -22.16 -3.97
C GLU A 151 -2.10 -22.37 -4.88
N GLY A 152 -2.24 -23.14 -5.95
CA GLY A 152 -1.15 -23.33 -6.90
C GLY A 152 -0.81 -22.08 -7.72
N THR A 153 -1.79 -21.21 -7.94
CA THR A 153 -1.63 -19.98 -8.72
C THR A 153 -1.05 -18.83 -7.87
N LEU A 154 -1.47 -18.74 -6.61
CA LEU A 154 -0.97 -17.70 -5.68
C LEU A 154 0.49 -17.93 -5.25
N MET A 155 1.00 -19.15 -5.35
CA MET A 155 2.39 -19.48 -4.98
C MET A 155 3.39 -19.43 -6.15
N ARG A 156 2.94 -19.34 -7.41
CA ARG A 156 3.82 -19.41 -8.60
C ARG A 156 4.27 -18.05 -9.14
N HIS A 157 3.79 -16.98 -8.56
CA HIS A 157 4.15 -15.61 -8.94
C HIS A 157 4.64 -14.84 -7.69
#